data_a09fefd14655e0f5e68a07af45219d1d
#
_entry.id   a09fefd14655e0f5e68a07af45219d1d
#
_cell.length_a   1.000
_cell.length_b   1.000
_cell.length_c   1.000
_cell.angle_alpha   90.00
_cell.angle_beta   90.00
_cell.angle_gamma   90.00
#
_symmetry.space_group_name_H-M   'P 1'
#
loop_
_entity.id
_entity.type
_entity.pdbx_description
1 polymer ?
#
loop_
_entity_poly.entity_id
_entity_poly.type
_entity_poly.pdbx_seq_one_letter_code
_entity_poly.pdbx_strand_id
1 'polypeptide(L)'
;NDGNTSEKRVKEKDYDPVRLYLKEMANLPLLSREKELYLAKKIKILSRLLNRRVLIFDYALENFVRILEEVDSESELVQFIETSASKDQNKDEMVEQIRSIAKKIRDTLEINLTDYEKISKKASPKYLKSKILRKILSRNRKAIKDIEALHIRTEIVLPALLIIATGCLD
;
A
#
# COMPACT_ATOMS: atom_id res chain seq x y z
N ASN A 1 -0.99 -75.87 -13.07
CA ASN A 1 -0.20 -74.61 -13.48
C ASN A 1 -0.94 -73.39 -13.11
N ASP A 2 -0.72 -73.01 -11.87
CA ASP A 2 -1.38 -71.85 -11.29
C ASP A 2 -0.46 -70.66 -11.47
N GLY A 3 -0.86 -69.74 -12.35
CA GLY A 3 -0.23 -68.47 -12.58
C GLY A 3 -0.57 -67.49 -11.45
N ASN A 4 0.40 -67.31 -10.58
CA ASN A 4 0.34 -66.35 -9.48
C ASN A 4 0.57 -64.92 -10.03
N THR A 5 -0.51 -64.26 -10.36
CA THR A 5 -0.50 -62.82 -10.69
C THR A 5 -0.61 -62.03 -9.39
N SER A 6 0.51 -61.83 -8.73
CA SER A 6 0.59 -60.90 -7.64
C SER A 6 0.61 -59.47 -8.19
N GLU A 7 -0.56 -58.95 -8.44
CA GLU A 7 -0.75 -57.49 -8.63
C GLU A 7 -0.25 -56.76 -7.40
N LYS A 8 0.88 -56.06 -7.57
CA LYS A 8 1.36 -55.08 -6.63
C LYS A 8 0.31 -54.01 -6.48
N ARG A 9 -0.53 -54.11 -5.47
CA ARG A 9 -1.31 -52.98 -4.95
C ARG A 9 -0.30 -51.93 -4.49
N VAL A 10 0.04 -51.02 -5.39
CA VAL A 10 0.72 -49.78 -5.07
C VAL A 10 -0.13 -49.09 -4.01
N LYS A 11 0.44 -48.96 -2.82
CA LYS A 11 -0.25 -48.39 -1.66
C LYS A 11 -0.68 -46.99 -1.97
N GLU A 12 -1.96 -46.79 -2.16
CA GLU A 12 -2.67 -45.49 -2.21
C GLU A 12 -2.57 -44.66 -0.90
N LYS A 13 -1.65 -45.08 -0.01
CA LYS A 13 -1.54 -44.52 1.34
C LYS A 13 -0.69 -43.25 1.47
N ASP A 14 -0.09 -42.71 0.40
CA ASP A 14 0.83 -41.57 0.49
C ASP A 14 0.31 -40.24 -0.09
N TYR A 15 -0.94 -40.21 -0.55
CA TYR A 15 -1.57 -38.98 -1.05
C TYR A 15 -2.62 -38.41 -0.08
N ASP A 16 -2.28 -38.29 1.20
CA ASP A 16 -3.04 -37.41 2.11
C ASP A 16 -2.53 -35.99 1.94
N PRO A 17 -3.30 -35.07 1.32
CA PRO A 17 -2.89 -33.69 1.11
C PRO A 17 -2.52 -32.98 2.43
N VAL A 18 -3.18 -33.35 3.53
CA VAL A 18 -2.91 -32.81 4.86
C VAL A 18 -1.53 -33.26 5.34
N ARG A 19 -1.19 -34.54 5.13
CA ARG A 19 0.09 -35.09 5.55
C ARG A 19 1.24 -34.52 4.71
N LEU A 20 1.03 -34.33 3.42
CA LEU A 20 1.98 -33.66 2.53
C LEU A 20 2.21 -32.22 2.97
N TYR A 21 1.14 -31.48 3.23
CA TYR A 21 1.19 -30.10 3.73
C TYR A 21 1.95 -30.00 5.05
N LEU A 22 1.63 -30.87 6.02
CA LEU A 22 2.33 -30.90 7.31
C LEU A 22 3.82 -31.25 7.17
N LYS A 23 4.16 -32.15 6.24
CA LYS A 23 5.56 -32.52 5.94
C LYS A 23 6.32 -31.35 5.30
N GLU A 24 5.70 -30.61 4.39
CA GLU A 24 6.29 -29.40 3.78
C GLU A 24 6.45 -28.29 4.82
N MET A 25 5.44 -28.07 5.67
CA MET A 25 5.50 -27.09 6.76
C MET A 25 6.59 -27.44 7.79
N ALA A 26 6.79 -28.72 8.11
CA ALA A 26 7.82 -29.17 9.03
C ALA A 26 9.25 -28.97 8.48
N ASN A 27 9.41 -28.93 7.17
CA ASN A 27 10.69 -28.68 6.51
C ASN A 27 11.06 -27.19 6.43
N LEU A 28 10.13 -26.29 6.70
CA LEU A 28 10.41 -24.85 6.70
C LEU A 28 11.22 -24.50 7.96
N PRO A 29 12.42 -23.94 7.79
CA PRO A 29 13.23 -23.54 8.94
C PRO A 29 12.52 -22.44 9.71
N LEU A 30 12.29 -22.65 11.00
CA LEU A 30 11.76 -21.63 11.89
C LEU A 30 12.72 -20.45 11.93
N LEU A 31 12.17 -19.25 11.73
CA LEU A 31 12.96 -18.03 11.86
C LEU A 31 13.35 -17.82 13.32
N SER A 32 14.61 -17.49 13.56
CA SER A 32 15.01 -17.01 14.88
C SER A 32 14.34 -15.65 15.14
N ARG A 33 14.07 -15.34 16.41
CA ARG A 33 13.46 -14.07 16.83
C ARG A 33 14.19 -12.83 16.27
N GLU A 34 15.51 -12.91 16.17
CA GLU A 34 16.33 -11.83 15.60
C GLU A 34 16.08 -11.65 14.10
N LYS A 35 16.01 -12.75 13.35
CA LYS A 35 15.70 -12.72 11.91
C LYS A 35 14.29 -12.23 11.68
N GLU A 36 13.32 -12.66 12.47
CA GLU A 36 11.93 -12.18 12.41
C GLU A 36 11.88 -10.67 12.61
N LEU A 37 12.51 -10.16 13.67
CA LEU A 37 12.55 -8.73 13.96
C LEU A 37 13.26 -7.93 12.85
N TYR A 38 14.35 -8.46 12.32
CA TYR A 38 15.07 -7.85 11.20
C TYR A 38 14.17 -7.74 9.95
N LEU A 39 13.50 -8.85 9.59
CA LEU A 39 12.60 -8.88 8.43
C LEU A 39 11.40 -7.94 8.61
N ALA A 40 10.78 -7.93 9.80
CA ALA A 40 9.68 -7.04 10.12
C ALA A 40 10.08 -5.55 9.96
N LYS A 41 11.24 -5.17 10.49
CA LYS A 41 11.80 -3.81 10.32
C LYS A 41 12.06 -3.50 8.84
N LYS A 42 12.62 -4.44 8.09
CA LYS A 42 12.91 -4.28 6.67
C LYS A 42 11.63 -4.09 5.85
N ILE A 43 10.60 -4.90 6.11
CA ILE A 43 9.28 -4.77 5.48
C ILE A 43 8.70 -3.38 5.77
N LYS A 44 8.70 -2.93 7.03
CA LYS A 44 8.17 -1.62 7.42
C LYS A 44 8.90 -0.46 6.71
N ILE A 45 10.22 -0.52 6.59
CA ILE A 45 11.00 0.50 5.87
C ILE A 45 10.67 0.50 4.38
N LEU A 46 10.63 -0.69 3.75
CA LEU A 46 10.34 -0.82 2.31
C LEU A 46 8.91 -0.38 1.98
N SER A 47 7.93 -0.74 2.81
CA SER A 47 6.54 -0.30 2.66
C SER A 47 6.44 1.23 2.72
N ARG A 48 7.11 1.87 3.68
CA ARG A 48 7.15 3.33 3.78
C ARG A 48 7.80 3.97 2.55
N LEU A 49 8.91 3.42 2.07
CA LEU A 49 9.58 3.91 0.86
C LEU A 49 8.69 3.77 -0.37
N LEU A 50 8.00 2.64 -0.52
CA LEU A 50 7.04 2.40 -1.59
C LEU A 50 5.92 3.45 -1.55
N ASN A 51 5.27 3.62 -0.41
CA ASN A 51 4.20 4.60 -0.24
C ASN A 51 4.66 6.01 -0.64
N ARG A 52 5.84 6.44 -0.20
CA ARG A 52 6.42 7.73 -0.57
C ARG A 52 6.65 7.88 -2.07
N ARG A 53 7.09 6.81 -2.74
CA ARG A 53 7.34 6.83 -4.18
C ARG A 53 6.07 6.86 -5.00
N VAL A 54 5.03 6.19 -4.55
CA VAL A 54 3.72 6.16 -5.22
C VAL A 54 2.96 7.46 -4.99
N LEU A 55 2.84 7.88 -3.74
CA LEU A 55 2.05 9.06 -3.36
C LEU A 55 2.70 10.40 -3.76
N ILE A 56 3.92 10.39 -4.33
CA ILE A 56 4.53 11.61 -4.88
C ILE A 56 3.76 12.15 -6.10
N PHE A 57 3.00 11.30 -6.79
CA PHE A 57 2.19 11.67 -7.95
C PHE A 57 0.81 12.12 -7.50
N ASP A 58 0.33 13.24 -8.05
CA ASP A 58 -0.99 13.82 -7.74
C ASP A 58 -2.11 12.81 -8.00
N TYR A 59 -2.00 12.03 -9.09
CA TYR A 59 -2.94 10.97 -9.42
C TYR A 59 -3.08 9.91 -8.31
N ALA A 60 -1.96 9.51 -7.70
CA ALA A 60 -1.98 8.56 -6.60
C ALA A 60 -2.59 9.17 -5.32
N LEU A 61 -2.30 10.45 -5.04
CA LEU A 61 -2.91 11.17 -3.93
C LEU A 61 -4.42 11.33 -4.13
N GLU A 62 -4.86 11.63 -5.34
CA GLU A 62 -6.29 11.74 -5.67
C GLU A 62 -7.03 10.42 -5.46
N ASN A 63 -6.49 9.31 -5.99
CA ASN A 63 -7.08 7.99 -5.78
C ASN A 63 -7.09 7.60 -4.29
N PHE A 64 -6.05 7.94 -3.56
CA PHE A 64 -5.98 7.71 -2.12
C PHE A 64 -7.08 8.46 -1.37
N VAL A 65 -7.28 9.76 -1.66
CA VAL A 65 -8.34 10.57 -1.04
C VAL A 65 -9.71 10.03 -1.42
N ARG A 66 -9.92 9.64 -2.69
CA ARG A 66 -11.18 9.05 -3.15
C ARG A 66 -11.53 7.79 -2.36
N ILE A 67 -10.58 6.89 -2.14
CA ILE A 67 -10.81 5.69 -1.32
C ILE A 67 -11.24 6.06 0.10
N LEU A 68 -10.62 7.09 0.70
CA LEU A 68 -11.00 7.54 2.04
C LEU A 68 -12.39 8.21 2.09
N GLU A 69 -12.80 8.86 1.02
CA GLU A 69 -14.11 9.54 0.90
C GLU A 69 -15.25 8.57 0.55
N GLU A 70 -14.95 7.49 -0.19
CA GLU A 70 -15.93 6.46 -0.58
C GLU A 70 -16.34 5.54 0.59
N VAL A 71 -15.60 5.59 1.70
CA VAL A 71 -15.90 4.76 2.87
C VAL A 71 -16.93 5.46 3.74
N ASP A 72 -18.14 4.94 3.74
CA ASP A 72 -19.26 5.47 4.53
C ASP A 72 -19.17 5.08 6.01
N SER A 73 -18.53 3.95 6.32
CA SER A 73 -18.46 3.39 7.66
C SER A 73 -17.21 3.85 8.41
N GLU A 74 -17.39 4.49 9.56
CA GLU A 74 -16.28 4.87 10.45
C GLU A 74 -15.46 3.68 10.92
N SER A 75 -16.10 2.52 11.09
CA SER A 75 -15.41 1.27 11.44
C SER A 75 -14.46 0.78 10.35
N GLU A 76 -14.78 1.01 9.08
CA GLU A 76 -13.91 0.68 7.95
C GLU A 76 -12.73 1.63 7.82
N LEU A 77 -12.95 2.95 8.05
CA LEU A 77 -11.86 3.93 8.09
C LEU A 77 -10.79 3.56 9.12
N VAL A 78 -11.23 3.09 10.30
CA VAL A 78 -10.30 2.65 11.34
C VAL A 78 -9.51 1.40 10.92
N GLN A 79 -10.07 0.52 10.08
CA GLN A 79 -9.35 -0.66 9.56
C GLN A 79 -8.19 -0.28 8.64
N PHE A 80 -8.19 0.93 8.05
CA PHE A 80 -7.11 1.41 7.22
C PHE A 80 -5.85 1.80 8.01
N ILE A 81 -5.97 1.90 9.34
CA ILE A 81 -4.85 2.22 10.22
C ILE A 81 -4.21 0.94 10.76
N GLU A 82 -2.89 0.96 10.92
CA GLU A 82 -2.16 -0.15 11.54
C GLU A 82 -2.62 -0.31 13.01
N THR A 83 -3.02 -1.51 13.39
CA THR A 83 -3.56 -1.85 14.73
C THR A 83 -2.62 -1.48 15.88
N SER A 84 -1.32 -1.36 15.61
CA SER A 84 -0.31 -0.95 16.59
C SER A 84 -0.40 0.52 16.99
N ALA A 85 -0.95 1.37 16.12
CA ALA A 85 -1.10 2.81 16.35
C ALA A 85 -2.42 3.16 17.07
N SER A 86 -3.42 2.27 17.00
CA SER A 86 -4.79 2.53 17.45
C SER A 86 -5.08 2.15 18.91
N LYS A 87 -4.09 1.64 19.67
CA LYS A 87 -4.34 1.08 21.01
C LYS A 87 -4.78 2.10 22.06
N ASP A 88 -4.42 3.38 21.90
CA ASP A 88 -4.62 4.42 22.90
C ASP A 88 -5.44 5.62 22.41
N GLN A 89 -5.89 5.62 21.13
CA GLN A 89 -6.64 6.75 20.56
C GLN A 89 -8.14 6.45 20.48
N ASN A 90 -8.97 7.47 20.74
CA ASN A 90 -10.40 7.41 20.54
C ASN A 90 -10.71 7.27 19.04
N LYS A 91 -11.60 6.35 18.68
CA LYS A 91 -11.94 6.07 17.27
C LYS A 91 -12.49 7.31 16.56
N ASP A 92 -13.30 8.10 17.24
CA ASP A 92 -13.90 9.30 16.67
C ASP A 92 -12.83 10.37 16.32
N GLU A 93 -11.83 10.55 17.19
CA GLU A 93 -10.71 11.44 16.94
C GLU A 93 -9.87 10.99 15.74
N MET A 94 -9.69 9.67 15.56
CA MET A 94 -8.97 9.12 14.41
C MET A 94 -9.72 9.38 13.11
N VAL A 95 -11.02 9.18 13.09
CA VAL A 95 -11.87 9.46 11.92
C VAL A 95 -11.81 10.93 11.55
N GLU A 96 -11.91 11.82 12.54
CA GLU A 96 -11.79 13.27 12.34
C GLU A 96 -10.41 13.65 11.74
N GLN A 97 -9.34 13.05 12.25
CA GLN A 97 -7.99 13.24 11.72
C GLN A 97 -7.87 12.79 10.26
N ILE A 98 -8.42 11.61 9.91
CA ILE A 98 -8.42 11.10 8.54
C ILE A 98 -9.15 12.07 7.62
N ARG A 99 -10.36 12.49 7.99
CA ARG A 99 -11.18 13.43 7.20
C ARG A 99 -10.48 14.80 7.04
N SER A 100 -9.86 15.30 8.11
CA SER A 100 -9.09 16.55 8.07
C SER A 100 -7.92 16.47 7.09
N ILE A 101 -7.18 15.35 7.10
CA ILE A 101 -6.05 15.14 6.20
C ILE A 101 -6.53 14.95 4.77
N ALA A 102 -7.60 14.19 4.52
CA ALA A 102 -8.20 14.03 3.19
C ALA A 102 -8.57 15.40 2.59
N LYS A 103 -9.22 16.26 3.37
CA LYS A 103 -9.54 17.63 2.96
C LYS A 103 -8.30 18.45 2.60
N LYS A 104 -7.26 18.44 3.44
CA LYS A 104 -6.00 19.15 3.16
C LYS A 104 -5.32 18.67 1.88
N ILE A 105 -5.40 17.37 1.59
CA ILE A 105 -4.84 16.81 0.36
C ILE A 105 -5.67 17.27 -0.83
N ARG A 106 -6.99 17.29 -0.72
CA ARG A 106 -7.90 17.81 -1.77
C ARG A 106 -7.57 19.25 -2.13
N ASP A 107 -7.46 20.13 -1.12
CA ASP A 107 -7.06 21.53 -1.31
C ASP A 107 -5.68 21.64 -1.99
N THR A 108 -4.75 20.75 -1.62
CA THR A 108 -3.42 20.71 -2.24
C THR A 108 -3.47 20.32 -3.72
N LEU A 109 -4.30 19.34 -4.07
CA LEU A 109 -4.49 18.88 -5.45
C LEU A 109 -5.11 19.97 -6.34
N GLU A 110 -6.08 20.73 -5.84
CA GLU A 110 -6.67 21.86 -6.56
C GLU A 110 -5.62 22.93 -6.86
N ILE A 111 -4.76 23.26 -5.87
CA ILE A 111 -3.66 24.21 -6.08
C ILE A 111 -2.66 23.66 -7.11
N ASN A 112 -2.36 22.38 -7.07
CA ASN A 112 -1.46 21.74 -8.02
C ASN A 112 -2.04 21.78 -9.44
N LEU A 113 -3.34 21.50 -9.58
CA LEU A 113 -4.03 21.57 -10.88
C LEU A 113 -3.89 22.96 -11.52
N THR A 114 -4.15 24.02 -10.75
CA THR A 114 -3.99 25.41 -11.24
C THR A 114 -2.54 25.72 -11.63
N ASP A 115 -1.56 25.15 -10.92
CA ASP A 115 -0.14 25.32 -11.23
C ASP A 115 0.26 24.50 -12.49
N TYR A 116 -0.33 23.30 -12.71
CA TYR A 116 -0.15 22.53 -13.95
C TYR A 116 -0.72 23.27 -15.17
N GLU A 117 -1.89 23.89 -15.06
CA GLU A 117 -2.46 24.69 -16.13
C GLU A 117 -1.55 25.85 -16.57
N LYS A 118 -0.87 26.50 -15.61
CA LYS A 118 0.11 27.57 -15.90
C LYS A 118 1.30 27.06 -16.74
N ILE A 119 1.78 25.84 -16.45
CA ILE A 119 2.98 25.30 -17.13
C ILE A 119 2.64 24.48 -18.39
N SER A 120 1.38 24.08 -18.58
CA SER A 120 0.90 23.36 -19.76
C SER A 120 0.92 24.26 -21.03
N LYS A 121 0.84 25.57 -20.87
CA LYS A 121 0.91 26.51 -21.97
C LYS A 121 2.27 26.39 -22.70
N LYS A 122 2.23 26.22 -24.04
CA LYS A 122 3.41 25.99 -24.88
C LYS A 122 4.52 27.06 -24.71
N ALA A 123 4.12 28.31 -24.45
CA ALA A 123 5.02 29.47 -24.29
C ALA A 123 5.70 29.57 -22.92
N SER A 124 5.46 28.67 -21.96
CA SER A 124 5.99 28.79 -20.60
C SER A 124 7.52 28.54 -20.57
N PRO A 125 8.32 29.45 -20.01
CA PRO A 125 9.78 29.31 -19.92
C PRO A 125 10.19 28.05 -19.11
N LYS A 126 11.25 27.36 -19.52
CA LYS A 126 11.74 26.14 -18.85
C LYS A 126 12.02 26.34 -17.35
N TYR A 127 12.60 27.49 -16.96
CA TYR A 127 12.88 27.78 -15.56
C TYR A 127 11.61 27.90 -14.71
N LEU A 128 10.54 28.48 -15.27
CA LEU A 128 9.25 28.61 -14.60
C LEU A 128 8.61 27.24 -14.39
N LYS A 129 8.63 26.38 -15.43
CA LYS A 129 8.18 24.99 -15.32
C LYS A 129 8.90 24.25 -14.20
N SER A 130 10.23 24.32 -14.18
CA SER A 130 11.05 23.68 -13.14
C SER A 130 10.73 24.21 -11.73
N LYS A 131 10.53 25.53 -11.59
CA LYS A 131 10.19 26.16 -10.30
C LYS A 131 8.81 25.71 -9.79
N ILE A 132 7.81 25.64 -10.67
CA ILE A 132 6.46 25.21 -10.33
C ILE A 132 6.44 23.72 -9.97
N LEU A 133 7.07 22.87 -10.76
CA LEU A 133 7.18 21.44 -10.46
C LEU A 133 7.83 21.16 -9.10
N ARG A 134 8.88 21.92 -8.73
CA ARG A 134 9.48 21.82 -7.39
C ARG A 134 8.49 22.19 -6.28
N LYS A 135 7.63 23.19 -6.49
CA LYS A 135 6.59 23.57 -5.54
C LYS A 135 5.54 22.46 -5.37
N ILE A 136 5.07 21.88 -6.48
CA ILE A 136 4.14 20.75 -6.48
C ILE A 136 4.74 19.59 -5.68
N LEU A 137 5.95 19.15 -6.03
CA LEU A 137 6.65 18.09 -5.32
C LEU A 137 6.85 18.40 -3.82
N SER A 138 7.08 19.67 -3.45
CA SER A 138 7.20 20.07 -2.05
C SER A 138 5.90 19.94 -1.29
N ARG A 139 4.76 20.31 -1.91
CA ARG A 139 3.42 20.15 -1.34
C ARG A 139 3.08 18.67 -1.16
N ASN A 140 3.32 17.85 -2.19
CA ASN A 140 3.05 16.41 -2.14
C ASN A 140 3.88 15.73 -1.04
N ARG A 141 5.14 16.12 -0.85
CA ARG A 141 5.96 15.61 0.26
C ARG A 141 5.40 15.98 1.64
N LYS A 142 4.76 17.14 1.77
CA LYS A 142 4.08 17.50 3.03
C LYS A 142 2.84 16.64 3.24
N ALA A 143 2.00 16.50 2.21
CA ALA A 143 0.83 15.63 2.24
C ALA A 143 1.20 14.18 2.60
N ILE A 144 2.29 13.65 2.01
CA ILE A 144 2.79 12.30 2.34
C ILE A 144 3.19 12.18 3.82
N LYS A 145 3.80 13.21 4.39
CA LYS A 145 4.15 13.20 5.84
C LYS A 145 2.90 13.15 6.72
N ASP A 146 1.84 13.87 6.34
CA ASP A 146 0.58 13.85 7.07
C ASP A 146 -0.09 12.47 6.97
N ILE A 147 -0.05 11.83 5.79
CA ILE A 147 -0.51 10.44 5.57
C ILE A 147 0.32 9.45 6.41
N GLU A 148 1.64 9.61 6.45
CA GLU A 148 2.52 8.74 7.24
C GLU A 148 2.27 8.83 8.75
N ALA A 149 1.86 10.01 9.24
CA ALA A 149 1.50 10.22 10.63
C ALA A 149 0.24 9.44 11.04
N LEU A 150 -0.65 9.12 10.10
CA LEU A 150 -1.82 8.26 10.31
C LEU A 150 -1.50 6.77 10.39
N HIS A 151 -0.26 6.36 10.13
CA HIS A 151 0.13 4.93 10.09
C HIS A 151 -0.78 4.06 9.21
N ILE A 152 -1.12 4.56 8.02
CA ILE A 152 -2.03 3.88 7.08
C ILE A 152 -1.37 2.63 6.51
N ARG A 153 -2.17 1.57 6.37
CA ARG A 153 -1.73 0.30 5.78
C ARG A 153 -1.35 0.49 4.31
N THR A 154 -0.25 -0.11 3.90
CA THR A 154 0.27 -0.03 2.52
C THR A 154 -0.72 -0.61 1.50
N GLU A 155 -1.57 -1.54 1.90
CA GLU A 155 -2.57 -2.19 1.05
C GLU A 155 -3.52 -1.20 0.38
N ILE A 156 -3.81 -0.06 1.02
CA ILE A 156 -4.68 0.99 0.48
C ILE A 156 -4.00 1.76 -0.66
N VAL A 157 -2.67 1.82 -0.63
CA VAL A 157 -1.88 2.54 -1.65
C VAL A 157 -1.61 1.66 -2.88
N LEU A 158 -1.67 0.33 -2.74
CA LEU A 158 -1.40 -0.61 -3.83
C LEU A 158 -2.30 -0.44 -5.07
N PRO A 159 -3.62 -0.21 -4.96
CA PRO A 159 -4.47 0.03 -6.13
C PRO A 159 -4.00 1.22 -6.96
N ALA A 160 -3.58 2.32 -6.33
CA ALA A 160 -3.04 3.48 -7.01
C ALA A 160 -1.73 3.16 -7.76
N LEU A 161 -0.90 2.28 -7.20
CA LEU A 161 0.33 1.81 -7.86
C LEU A 161 0.02 1.00 -9.12
N LEU A 162 -0.98 0.11 -9.06
CA LEU A 162 -1.38 -0.69 -10.22
C LEU A 162 -1.87 0.20 -11.37
N ILE A 163 -2.68 1.22 -11.08
CA ILE A 163 -3.19 2.14 -12.09
C ILE A 163 -2.05 2.95 -12.72
N ILE A 164 -1.08 3.42 -11.93
CA ILE A 164 0.10 4.12 -12.46
C ILE A 164 0.94 3.17 -13.34
N ALA A 165 1.12 1.92 -12.91
CA ALA A 165 1.90 0.95 -13.66
C ALA A 165 1.24 0.56 -15.00
N THR A 166 -0.08 0.46 -15.04
CA THR A 166 -0.83 0.15 -16.27
C THR A 166 -0.98 1.37 -17.17
N GLY A 167 -1.22 2.56 -16.62
CA GLY A 167 -1.36 3.80 -17.40
C GLY A 167 -0.05 4.34 -17.97
N CYS A 168 1.11 3.81 -17.59
CA CYS A 168 2.41 4.13 -18.22
C CYS A 168 2.73 3.20 -19.41
N LEU A 169 1.87 2.22 -19.72
CA LEU A 169 2.08 1.26 -20.82
C LEU A 169 1.29 1.62 -22.09
N ASP A 170 0.41 2.62 -22.04
CA ASP A 170 -0.32 3.22 -23.15
C ASP A 170 0.30 4.59 -23.52
#